data_e3626d68f1ede75b15776437ba6f7688
#
_entry.id   e3626d68f1ede75b15776437ba6f7688
#
_cell.length_a   1.000
_cell.length_b   1.000
_cell.length_c   1.000
_cell.angle_alpha   90.00
_cell.angle_beta   90.00
_cell.angle_gamma   90.00
#
_symmetry.space_group_name_H-M   'P 1'
#
loop_
_entity.id
_entity.type
_entity.pdbx_description
1 polymer ?
#
loop_
_entity_poly.entity_id
_entity_poly.type
_entity_poly.pdbx_seq_one_letter_code
_entity_poly.pdbx_strand_id
1 'polypeptide(L)'
;IALITDAGTPGISDPGEDLVRIALEEGQHVTSLPGAAACITALTMSGQQTRRFAFEAFLPREKKERAKVLEELKDETRTIILYEAPHHLVATLTQLRETLGNRSVSLCRELTKKYEDVQKTTLDDVLLYYKDNEPRGEYVLVIAGRDRRELEAEAQRAWEQMTIGEH
;
A
#
# COMPACT_ATOMS: atom_id res chain seq x y z
N ILE A 1 -9.34 25.54 -17.16
CA ILE A 1 -9.47 25.21 -15.72
C ILE A 1 -8.16 24.60 -15.27
N ALA A 2 -7.65 24.98 -14.08
CA ALA A 2 -6.50 24.36 -13.44
C ALA A 2 -6.97 23.67 -12.16
N LEU A 3 -6.61 22.39 -12.01
CA LEU A 3 -6.78 21.64 -10.79
C LEU A 3 -5.46 21.66 -10.02
N ILE A 4 -5.50 22.06 -8.76
CA ILE A 4 -4.35 22.12 -7.86
C ILE A 4 -4.67 21.38 -6.55
N THR A 5 -3.64 20.98 -5.85
CA THR A 5 -3.71 20.39 -4.51
C THR A 5 -2.70 21.03 -3.58
N ASP A 6 -2.79 20.79 -2.29
CA ASP A 6 -1.89 21.38 -1.28
C ASP A 6 -0.46 20.86 -1.43
N ALA A 7 -0.29 19.61 -1.87
CA ALA A 7 1.01 19.00 -2.11
C ALA A 7 0.93 17.88 -3.15
N GLY A 8 1.97 17.74 -3.96
CA GLY A 8 2.11 16.67 -4.93
C GLY A 8 1.21 16.78 -6.16
N THR A 9 0.91 15.65 -6.77
CA THR A 9 0.11 15.54 -7.99
C THR A 9 -1.37 15.37 -7.64
N PRO A 10 -2.29 16.25 -8.12
CA PRO A 10 -3.72 16.13 -7.88
C PRO A 10 -4.30 14.88 -8.54
N GLY A 11 -5.44 14.39 -8.03
CA GLY A 11 -6.17 13.24 -8.57
C GLY A 11 -5.62 11.87 -8.16
N ILE A 12 -4.50 11.80 -7.44
CA ILE A 12 -3.94 10.55 -6.90
C ILE A 12 -4.14 10.56 -5.39
N SER A 13 -5.17 9.87 -4.92
CA SER A 13 -5.64 9.93 -3.52
C SER A 13 -6.02 11.35 -3.05
N ASP A 14 -6.35 12.18 -4.00
CA ASP A 14 -6.79 13.58 -3.88
C ASP A 14 -8.00 13.81 -4.79
N PRO A 15 -8.82 14.83 -4.54
CA PRO A 15 -9.90 15.20 -5.45
C PRO A 15 -9.41 15.51 -6.86
N GLY A 16 -10.20 15.13 -7.88
CA GLY A 16 -9.91 15.48 -9.27
C GLY A 16 -10.20 14.39 -10.30
N GLU A 17 -10.25 13.13 -9.90
CA GLU A 17 -10.52 12.01 -10.80
C GLU A 17 -11.83 12.21 -11.58
N ASP A 18 -12.93 12.55 -10.90
CA ASP A 18 -14.22 12.79 -11.53
C ASP A 18 -14.20 13.98 -12.49
N LEU A 19 -13.50 15.05 -12.14
CA LEU A 19 -13.36 16.22 -13.00
C LEU A 19 -12.63 15.85 -14.31
N VAL A 20 -11.55 15.10 -14.21
CA VAL A 20 -10.79 14.62 -15.37
C VAL A 20 -11.66 13.72 -16.24
N ARG A 21 -12.36 12.77 -15.64
CA ARG A 21 -13.26 11.86 -16.34
C ARG A 21 -14.34 12.62 -17.12
N ILE A 22 -15.05 13.54 -16.46
CA ILE A 22 -16.10 14.36 -17.07
C ILE A 22 -15.53 15.20 -18.22
N ALA A 23 -14.38 15.83 -18.01
CA ALA A 23 -13.73 16.65 -19.04
C ALA A 23 -13.42 15.83 -20.29
N LEU A 24 -12.92 14.61 -20.14
CA LEU A 24 -12.62 13.70 -21.24
C LEU A 24 -13.91 13.23 -21.95
N GLU A 25 -14.97 12.90 -21.19
CA GLU A 25 -16.30 12.54 -21.74
C GLU A 25 -16.90 13.68 -22.58
N GLU A 26 -16.65 14.94 -22.18
CA GLU A 26 -17.08 16.15 -22.91
C GLU A 26 -16.11 16.57 -24.03
N GLY A 27 -15.14 15.71 -24.38
CA GLY A 27 -14.19 15.94 -25.46
C GLY A 27 -13.19 17.07 -25.20
N GLN A 28 -12.99 17.44 -23.94
CA GLN A 28 -12.03 18.47 -23.58
C GLN A 28 -10.60 17.92 -23.54
N HIS A 29 -9.64 18.73 -23.94
CA HIS A 29 -8.22 18.38 -23.80
C HIS A 29 -7.79 18.47 -22.34
N VAL A 30 -7.27 17.36 -21.80
CA VAL A 30 -6.71 17.30 -20.45
C VAL A 30 -5.20 17.05 -20.55
N THR A 31 -4.43 17.78 -19.77
CA THR A 31 -2.99 17.58 -19.62
C THR A 31 -2.61 17.58 -18.13
N SER A 32 -1.56 16.87 -17.80
CA SER A 32 -0.99 16.86 -16.44
C SER A 32 0.47 17.27 -16.49
N LEU A 33 0.88 18.07 -15.53
CA LEU A 33 2.28 18.41 -15.35
C LEU A 33 2.96 17.31 -14.53
N PRO A 34 4.19 16.86 -14.91
CA PRO A 34 4.96 15.96 -14.07
C PRO A 34 5.19 16.57 -12.70
N GLY A 35 4.91 15.79 -11.66
CA GLY A 35 5.02 16.26 -10.29
C GLY A 35 5.32 15.15 -9.30
N ALA A 36 5.62 15.55 -8.07
CA ALA A 36 5.89 14.61 -6.97
C ALA A 36 4.62 13.82 -6.59
N ALA A 37 4.82 12.55 -6.26
CA ALA A 37 3.81 11.69 -5.65
C ALA A 37 4.43 10.92 -4.49
N ALA A 38 3.82 10.99 -3.30
CA ALA A 38 4.37 10.37 -2.09
C ALA A 38 4.58 8.86 -2.24
N CYS A 39 3.68 8.17 -2.95
CA CYS A 39 3.80 6.73 -3.22
C CYS A 39 5.08 6.39 -4.02
N ILE A 40 5.42 7.18 -5.03
CA ILE A 40 6.63 6.98 -5.84
C ILE A 40 7.87 7.33 -5.04
N THR A 41 7.85 8.45 -4.30
CA THR A 41 8.95 8.84 -3.43
C THR A 41 9.24 7.76 -2.38
N ALA A 42 8.21 7.25 -1.70
CA ALA A 42 8.34 6.15 -0.75
C ALA A 42 8.90 4.88 -1.40
N LEU A 43 8.37 4.50 -2.56
CA LEU A 43 8.81 3.30 -3.27
C LEU A 43 10.31 3.35 -3.60
N THR A 44 10.81 4.50 -4.07
CA THR A 44 12.23 4.66 -4.40
C THR A 44 13.16 4.59 -3.19
N MET A 45 12.66 4.95 -1.99
CA MET A 45 13.43 4.95 -0.74
C MET A 45 13.26 3.64 0.06
N SER A 46 12.28 2.82 -0.27
CA SER A 46 11.88 1.64 0.51
C SER A 46 12.87 0.45 0.44
N GLY A 47 13.65 0.35 -0.63
CA GLY A 47 14.44 -0.83 -0.92
C GLY A 47 13.61 -2.08 -1.29
N GLN A 48 12.31 -1.92 -1.59
CA GLN A 48 11.45 -2.97 -2.13
C GLN A 48 11.55 -3.03 -3.66
N GLN A 49 10.96 -4.05 -4.28
CA GLN A 49 10.92 -4.17 -5.75
C GLN A 49 10.10 -3.04 -6.37
N THR A 50 10.68 -2.31 -7.30
CA THR A 50 10.06 -1.13 -7.92
C THR A 50 9.42 -1.39 -9.28
N ARG A 51 9.75 -2.51 -9.94
CA ARG A 51 9.29 -2.80 -11.31
C ARG A 51 7.78 -2.96 -11.41
N ARG A 52 7.16 -3.60 -10.42
CA ARG A 52 5.72 -3.83 -10.34
C ARG A 52 5.26 -3.56 -8.92
N PHE A 53 4.27 -2.71 -8.79
CA PHE A 53 3.67 -2.38 -7.50
C PHE A 53 2.16 -2.17 -7.65
N ALA A 54 1.44 -2.31 -6.56
CA ALA A 54 0.04 -2.00 -6.39
C ALA A 54 -0.08 -0.81 -5.43
N PHE A 55 -0.77 0.23 -5.84
CA PHE A 55 -1.07 1.39 -5.01
C PHE A 55 -2.52 1.34 -4.58
N GLU A 56 -2.76 1.18 -3.29
CA GLU A 56 -4.08 1.04 -2.68
C GLU A 56 -4.54 2.31 -1.95
N ALA A 57 -3.72 3.35 -1.95
CA ALA A 57 -3.98 4.58 -1.20
C ALA A 57 -4.32 4.31 0.28
N PHE A 58 -5.43 4.87 0.80
CA PHE A 58 -5.94 4.54 2.14
C PHE A 58 -6.88 3.35 2.07
N LEU A 59 -6.71 2.39 2.97
CA LEU A 59 -7.65 1.29 3.09
C LEU A 59 -9.06 1.81 3.43
N PRO A 60 -10.13 1.18 2.92
CA PRO A 60 -11.50 1.59 3.21
C PRO A 60 -11.78 1.71 4.70
N ARG A 61 -12.60 2.68 5.10
CA ARG A 61 -13.01 2.85 6.51
C ARG A 61 -14.10 1.87 6.92
N GLU A 62 -14.95 1.49 5.98
CA GLU A 62 -16.01 0.50 6.20
C GLU A 62 -15.38 -0.89 6.38
N LYS A 63 -15.74 -1.59 7.48
CA LYS A 63 -15.10 -2.84 7.89
C LYS A 63 -15.19 -3.96 6.84
N LYS A 64 -16.34 -4.08 6.18
CA LYS A 64 -16.57 -5.14 5.21
C LYS A 64 -15.75 -4.93 3.93
N GLU A 65 -15.72 -3.70 3.43
CA GLU A 65 -14.91 -3.34 2.26
C GLU A 65 -13.42 -3.46 2.58
N ARG A 66 -13.01 -3.00 3.76
CA ARG A 66 -11.63 -3.12 4.23
C ARG A 66 -11.17 -4.58 4.33
N ALA A 67 -12.01 -5.45 4.89
CA ALA A 67 -11.71 -6.88 4.97
C ALA A 67 -11.58 -7.51 3.58
N LYS A 68 -12.41 -7.11 2.62
CA LYS A 68 -12.33 -7.57 1.24
C LYS A 68 -11.01 -7.17 0.58
N VAL A 69 -10.61 -5.89 0.69
CA VAL A 69 -9.34 -5.40 0.14
C VAL A 69 -8.16 -6.13 0.78
N LEU A 70 -8.16 -6.30 2.10
CA LEU A 70 -7.10 -7.03 2.80
C LEU A 70 -6.99 -8.49 2.31
N GLU A 71 -8.11 -9.17 2.09
CA GLU A 71 -8.10 -10.54 1.56
C GLU A 71 -7.58 -10.59 0.10
N GLU A 72 -7.93 -9.61 -0.73
CA GLU A 72 -7.37 -9.48 -2.08
C GLU A 72 -5.84 -9.26 -2.07
N LEU A 73 -5.33 -8.53 -1.08
CA LEU A 73 -3.89 -8.28 -0.91
C LEU A 73 -3.10 -9.48 -0.36
N LYS A 74 -3.76 -10.47 0.19
CA LYS A 74 -3.13 -11.65 0.81
C LYS A 74 -2.17 -12.37 -0.13
N ASP A 75 -2.59 -12.56 -1.38
CA ASP A 75 -1.81 -13.23 -2.41
C ASP A 75 -1.13 -12.27 -3.40
N GLU A 76 -1.16 -10.98 -3.12
CA GLU A 76 -0.49 -9.98 -3.96
C GLU A 76 1.03 -10.18 -3.96
N THR A 77 1.57 -10.40 -5.14
CA THR A 77 3.02 -10.65 -5.35
C THR A 77 3.82 -9.39 -5.70
N ARG A 78 3.13 -8.30 -6.05
CA ARG A 78 3.75 -7.00 -6.30
C ARG A 78 4.01 -6.29 -4.96
N THR A 79 4.92 -5.33 -4.97
CA THR A 79 5.07 -4.40 -3.84
C THR A 79 3.76 -3.64 -3.62
N ILE A 80 3.28 -3.61 -2.39
CA ILE A 80 2.02 -2.93 -2.01
C ILE A 80 2.36 -1.59 -1.37
N ILE A 81 1.68 -0.52 -1.79
CA ILE A 81 1.86 0.82 -1.25
C ILE A 81 0.55 1.31 -0.67
N LEU A 82 0.58 1.70 0.60
CA LEU A 82 -0.57 2.24 1.34
C LEU A 82 -0.22 3.61 1.92
N TYR A 83 -1.19 4.50 1.98
CA TYR A 83 -1.15 5.71 2.80
C TYR A 83 -1.82 5.44 4.14
N GLU A 84 -1.27 6.01 5.22
CA GLU A 84 -1.89 5.87 6.53
C GLU A 84 -1.68 7.09 7.42
N ALA A 85 -2.70 7.40 8.19
CA ALA A 85 -2.66 8.43 9.21
C ALA A 85 -2.14 7.86 10.56
N PRO A 86 -1.48 8.67 11.40
CA PRO A 86 -0.84 8.17 12.61
C PRO A 86 -1.81 7.48 13.56
N HIS A 87 -3.02 8.00 13.71
CA HIS A 87 -4.03 7.47 14.63
C HIS A 87 -4.66 6.13 14.18
N HIS A 88 -4.44 5.71 12.94
CA HIS A 88 -4.88 4.42 12.41
C HIS A 88 -3.73 3.43 12.19
N LEU A 89 -2.48 3.89 12.25
CA LEU A 89 -1.31 3.12 11.84
C LEU A 89 -1.21 1.76 12.53
N VAL A 90 -1.30 1.72 13.86
CA VAL A 90 -1.13 0.47 14.63
C VAL A 90 -2.24 -0.54 14.29
N ALA A 91 -3.49 -0.07 14.18
CA ALA A 91 -4.61 -0.93 13.81
C ALA A 91 -4.44 -1.49 12.38
N THR A 92 -3.97 -0.66 11.45
CA THR A 92 -3.68 -1.08 10.07
C THR A 92 -2.55 -2.09 10.01
N LEU A 93 -1.44 -1.84 10.70
CA LEU A 93 -0.30 -2.77 10.77
C LEU A 93 -0.70 -4.11 11.38
N THR A 94 -1.57 -4.11 12.41
CA THR A 94 -2.10 -5.34 13.02
C THR A 94 -2.90 -6.14 12.01
N GLN A 95 -3.84 -5.52 11.30
CA GLN A 95 -4.65 -6.19 10.29
C GLN A 95 -3.81 -6.70 9.12
N LEU A 96 -2.83 -5.92 8.66
CA LEU A 96 -1.88 -6.35 7.64
C LEU A 96 -1.09 -7.59 8.11
N ARG A 97 -0.60 -7.59 9.35
CA ARG A 97 0.12 -8.73 9.93
C ARG A 97 -0.74 -9.99 10.02
N GLU A 98 -1.99 -9.85 10.45
CA GLU A 98 -2.96 -10.95 10.56
C GLU A 98 -3.30 -11.55 9.19
N THR A 99 -3.46 -10.70 8.17
CA THR A 99 -3.90 -11.14 6.83
C THR A 99 -2.74 -11.57 5.95
N LEU A 100 -1.65 -10.79 5.91
CA LEU A 100 -0.54 -11.00 4.98
C LEU A 100 0.59 -11.87 5.55
N GLY A 101 0.59 -12.11 6.88
CA GLY A 101 1.74 -12.71 7.57
C GLY A 101 2.84 -11.69 7.87
N ASN A 102 3.98 -12.16 8.36
CA ASN A 102 5.11 -11.28 8.72
C ASN A 102 5.92 -10.91 7.47
N ARG A 103 5.51 -9.87 6.76
CA ARG A 103 6.21 -9.36 5.58
C ARG A 103 7.17 -8.23 5.94
N SER A 104 8.19 -8.06 5.11
CA SER A 104 9.04 -6.87 5.13
C SER A 104 8.21 -5.64 4.78
N VAL A 105 8.38 -4.57 5.52
CA VAL A 105 7.70 -3.29 5.33
C VAL A 105 8.70 -2.16 5.51
N SER A 106 8.57 -1.13 4.69
CA SER A 106 9.25 0.15 4.91
C SER A 106 8.21 1.21 5.27
N LEU A 107 8.36 1.78 6.47
CA LEU A 107 7.57 2.91 6.93
C LEU A 107 8.27 4.19 6.52
N CYS A 108 7.68 4.91 5.57
CA CYS A 108 8.16 6.21 5.13
C CYS A 108 7.30 7.28 5.81
N ARG A 109 7.88 7.99 6.75
CA ARG A 109 7.19 9.01 7.57
C ARG A 109 7.58 10.40 7.15
N GLU A 110 6.61 11.32 7.08
CA GLU A 110 6.82 12.75 6.86
C GLU A 110 7.75 13.06 5.67
N LEU A 111 7.56 12.31 4.57
CA LEU A 111 8.39 12.44 3.37
C LEU A 111 8.47 13.90 2.89
N THR A 112 9.68 14.34 2.54
CA THR A 112 10.03 15.68 2.09
C THR A 112 9.86 16.80 3.14
N LYS A 113 9.53 16.44 4.39
CA LYS A 113 9.36 17.38 5.50
C LYS A 113 10.54 17.30 6.49
N LYS A 114 10.56 18.19 7.48
CA LYS A 114 11.64 18.30 8.48
C LYS A 114 11.91 17.01 9.26
N TYR A 115 10.88 16.20 9.49
CA TYR A 115 10.96 14.97 10.27
C TYR A 115 10.83 13.72 9.40
N GLU A 116 11.33 13.81 8.16
CA GLU A 116 11.41 12.67 7.26
C GLU A 116 12.19 11.52 7.90
N ASP A 117 11.61 10.34 7.85
CA ASP A 117 12.23 9.11 8.36
C ASP A 117 11.79 7.92 7.52
N VAL A 118 12.71 7.00 7.24
CA VAL A 118 12.43 5.76 6.51
C VAL A 118 12.97 4.59 7.30
N GLN A 119 12.07 3.81 7.87
CA GLN A 119 12.39 2.64 8.65
C GLN A 119 12.07 1.36 7.86
N LYS A 120 13.10 0.61 7.49
CA LYS A 120 12.94 -0.72 6.89
C LYS A 120 12.93 -1.78 7.98
N THR A 121 11.87 -2.56 8.06
CA THR A 121 11.61 -3.50 9.16
C THR A 121 10.69 -4.65 8.70
N THR A 122 10.12 -5.39 9.64
CA THR A 122 9.05 -6.37 9.42
C THR A 122 7.76 -5.93 10.13
N LEU A 123 6.63 -6.52 9.77
CA LEU A 123 5.35 -6.22 10.43
C LEU A 123 5.37 -6.59 11.93
N ASP A 124 6.06 -7.67 12.31
CA ASP A 124 6.21 -8.04 13.72
C ASP A 124 7.07 -7.03 14.50
N ASP A 125 8.21 -6.65 13.95
CA ASP A 125 9.14 -5.74 14.63
C ASP A 125 8.55 -4.33 14.78
N VAL A 126 7.86 -3.83 13.76
CA VAL A 126 7.23 -2.51 13.83
C VAL A 126 6.06 -2.49 14.82
N LEU A 127 5.28 -3.57 14.91
CA LEU A 127 4.23 -3.69 15.92
C LEU A 127 4.81 -3.75 17.33
N LEU A 128 5.95 -4.40 17.50
CA LEU A 128 6.68 -4.40 18.77
C LEU A 128 7.16 -2.98 19.13
N TYR A 129 7.73 -2.26 18.18
CA TYR A 129 8.18 -0.88 18.37
C TYR A 129 7.03 0.05 18.81
N TYR A 130 5.84 -0.05 18.21
CA TYR A 130 4.69 0.80 18.55
C TYR A 130 3.93 0.37 19.82
N LYS A 131 4.37 -0.65 20.54
CA LYS A 131 3.87 -0.91 21.92
C LYS A 131 4.28 0.18 22.91
N ASP A 132 5.47 0.74 22.71
CA ASP A 132 6.07 1.72 23.62
C ASP A 132 6.23 3.10 22.99
N ASN A 133 5.86 3.26 21.72
CA ASN A 133 6.01 4.51 20.98
C ASN A 133 4.69 4.90 20.31
N GLU A 134 4.40 6.20 20.28
CA GLU A 134 3.22 6.72 19.59
C GLU A 134 3.54 7.09 18.13
N PRO A 135 2.71 6.67 17.17
CA PRO A 135 2.83 7.12 15.79
C PRO A 135 2.61 8.63 15.67
N ARG A 136 3.43 9.31 14.86
CA ARG A 136 3.33 10.76 14.59
C ARG A 136 3.61 11.06 13.14
N GLY A 137 2.88 12.02 12.60
CA GLY A 137 3.02 12.44 11.21
C GLY A 137 2.30 11.49 10.25
N GLU A 138 2.48 11.70 8.95
CA GLU A 138 1.86 10.93 7.88
C GLU A 138 2.78 9.81 7.42
N TYR A 139 2.21 8.69 7.06
CA TYR A 139 2.94 7.49 6.67
C TYR A 139 2.61 7.03 5.27
N VAL A 140 3.64 6.57 4.57
CA VAL A 140 3.51 5.69 3.41
C VAL A 140 4.11 4.34 3.79
N LEU A 141 3.31 3.29 3.71
CA LEU A 141 3.73 1.92 3.97
C LEU A 141 4.07 1.26 2.63
N VAL A 142 5.29 0.76 2.49
CA VAL A 142 5.74 0.02 1.31
C VAL A 142 6.03 -1.41 1.74
N ILE A 143 5.15 -2.34 1.39
CA ILE A 143 5.13 -3.72 1.88
C ILE A 143 5.60 -4.66 0.77
N ALA A 144 6.46 -5.61 1.09
CA ALA A 144 6.86 -6.66 0.16
C ALA A 144 5.65 -7.48 -0.29
N GLY A 145 5.57 -7.78 -1.57
CA GLY A 145 4.62 -8.75 -2.11
C GLY A 145 4.87 -10.15 -1.56
N ARG A 146 3.92 -11.06 -1.76
CA ARG A 146 4.07 -12.49 -1.43
C ARG A 146 5.12 -13.12 -2.35
N ASP A 147 5.95 -14.02 -1.83
CA ASP A 147 6.91 -14.75 -2.65
C ASP A 147 6.15 -15.71 -3.58
N ARG A 148 6.39 -15.58 -4.89
CA ARG A 148 5.77 -16.42 -5.90
C ARG A 148 6.11 -17.91 -5.74
N ARG A 149 7.34 -18.20 -5.30
CA ARG A 149 7.77 -19.59 -5.08
C ARG A 149 6.99 -20.24 -3.96
N GLU A 150 6.67 -19.48 -2.90
CA GLU A 150 5.84 -19.97 -1.80
C GLU A 150 4.42 -20.25 -2.27
N LEU A 151 3.82 -19.34 -3.06
CA LEU A 151 2.50 -19.52 -3.66
C LEU A 151 2.43 -20.75 -4.57
N GLU A 152 3.41 -20.91 -5.44
CA GLU A 152 3.50 -22.05 -6.35
C GLU A 152 3.68 -23.36 -5.58
N ALA A 153 4.50 -23.37 -4.54
CA ALA A 153 4.70 -24.55 -3.67
C ALA A 153 3.45 -24.90 -2.86
N GLU A 154 2.68 -23.91 -2.42
CA GLU A 154 1.39 -24.16 -1.73
C GLU A 154 0.35 -24.71 -2.70
N ALA A 155 0.23 -24.16 -3.89
CA ALA A 155 -0.69 -24.63 -4.92
C ALA A 155 -0.35 -26.08 -5.33
N GLN A 156 0.92 -26.40 -5.47
CA GLN A 156 1.38 -27.76 -5.79
C GLN A 156 0.99 -28.75 -4.68
N ARG A 157 1.25 -28.40 -3.42
CA ARG A 157 0.88 -29.25 -2.27
C ARG A 157 -0.63 -29.46 -2.16
N ALA A 158 -1.42 -28.42 -2.38
CA ALA A 158 -2.87 -28.51 -2.37
C ALA A 158 -3.38 -29.46 -3.48
N TRP A 159 -2.80 -29.37 -4.68
CA TRP A 159 -3.14 -30.24 -5.80
C TRP A 159 -2.78 -31.72 -5.51
N GLU A 160 -1.61 -31.99 -4.94
CA GLU A 160 -1.17 -33.34 -4.55
C GLU A 160 -2.11 -33.96 -3.49
N GLN A 161 -2.58 -33.17 -2.52
CA GLN A 161 -3.53 -33.66 -1.50
C GLN A 161 -4.91 -33.97 -2.07
N MET A 162 -5.38 -33.22 -3.07
CA MET A 162 -6.66 -33.50 -3.75
C MET A 162 -6.58 -34.80 -4.58
N THR A 163 -5.46 -35.05 -5.25
CA THR A 163 -5.28 -36.27 -6.06
C THR A 163 -5.09 -37.57 -5.25
N ILE A 164 -4.63 -37.48 -4.00
CA ILE A 164 -4.46 -38.64 -3.11
C ILE A 164 -5.80 -39.08 -2.45
N GLY A 165 -6.77 -38.15 -2.38
CA GLY A 165 -8.10 -38.43 -1.77
C GLY A 165 -9.11 -39.10 -2.70
N GLU A 166 -8.78 -39.35 -3.97
CA GLU A 166 -9.66 -40.00 -4.98
C GLU A 166 -9.32 -41.47 -5.26
N HIS A 167 -8.55 -42.14 -4.38
CA HIS A 167 -8.23 -43.60 -4.50
C HIS A 167 -8.71 -44.39 -3.28
#